data_5b3c4fccc8fdc5f3d8b8b23064079a05
#
_entry.id   5b3c4fccc8fdc5f3d8b8b23064079a05
#
_cell.length_a   1.000
_cell.length_b   1.000
_cell.length_c   1.000
_cell.angle_alpha   90.00
_cell.angle_beta   90.00
_cell.angle_gamma   90.00
#
_symmetry.space_group_name_H-M   'P 1'
#
loop_
_entity.id
_entity.type
_entity.pdbx_description
1 polymer ?
#
loop_
_entity_poly.entity_id
_entity_poly.type
_entity_poly.pdbx_seq_one_letter_code
_entity_poly.pdbx_strand_id
1 'polypeptide(L)'
;MTWYSEKAELPDMDDYDIIQGERTYQYYNGKPVYAFGHGLTYGEIRYEKMTVSRDMAELFVNVTISNNGRYTTDEVVQIYGHKVQSAVKRPHRQLIDFRRVKQIRPGEKRTVTFHIPQDRMKYFDVISREMVLEDGMYEIYAGASSANLPLRQEISLRGVTRGVRHVGEPIYAEYFDTSSNVELIEGNPIASRTDVWIP
;
A
#
# COMPACT_ATOMS: atom_id res chain seq x y z
N MET A 1 1.97 12.44 1.61
CA MET A 1 2.84 13.06 2.63
C MET A 1 2.68 12.29 3.93
N THR A 2 3.77 11.95 4.61
CA THR A 2 3.73 11.32 5.94
C THR A 2 3.84 12.40 7.00
N TRP A 3 2.99 12.36 8.00
CA TRP A 3 3.01 13.28 9.14
C TRP A 3 3.72 12.60 10.30
N TYR A 4 5.05 12.74 10.35
CA TYR A 4 5.86 12.17 11.41
C TYR A 4 5.50 12.77 12.77
N SER A 5 5.48 11.97 13.81
CA SER A 5 5.14 12.44 15.16
C SER A 5 6.32 13.12 15.85
N GLU A 6 7.55 12.72 15.51
CA GLU A 6 8.77 13.24 16.12
C GLU A 6 9.83 13.57 15.05
N LYS A 7 10.67 14.56 15.34
CA LYS A 7 11.77 14.95 14.44
C LYS A 7 12.78 13.82 14.23
N ALA A 8 12.98 12.99 15.24
CA ALA A 8 13.90 11.84 15.17
C ALA A 8 13.48 10.76 14.18
N GLU A 9 12.19 10.74 13.79
CA GLU A 9 11.65 9.79 12.83
C GLU A 9 11.79 10.27 11.37
N LEU A 10 12.27 11.51 11.16
CA LEU A 10 12.50 12.02 9.82
C LEU A 10 13.67 11.27 9.19
N PRO A 11 13.49 10.64 8.03
CA PRO A 11 14.60 10.04 7.31
C PRO A 11 15.57 11.12 6.83
N ASP A 12 16.83 10.71 6.61
CA ASP A 12 17.86 11.60 6.09
C ASP A 12 17.39 12.27 4.80
N MET A 13 17.64 13.56 4.68
CA MET A 13 17.23 14.35 3.50
C MET A 13 17.94 13.92 2.23
N ASP A 14 19.13 13.31 2.36
CA ASP A 14 19.92 12.80 1.25
C ASP A 14 19.56 11.35 0.85
N ASP A 15 18.77 10.67 1.67
CA ASP A 15 18.25 9.35 1.34
C ASP A 15 16.92 9.47 0.58
N TYR A 16 16.92 9.14 -0.70
CA TYR A 16 15.72 9.14 -1.57
C TYR A 16 15.07 7.77 -1.72
N ASP A 17 15.61 6.72 -1.09
CA ASP A 17 15.00 5.39 -1.12
C ASP A 17 13.72 5.37 -0.30
N ILE A 18 12.58 5.27 -0.98
CA ILE A 18 11.25 5.25 -0.37
C ILE A 18 11.06 3.98 0.47
N ILE A 19 11.65 2.87 0.04
CA ILE A 19 11.44 1.54 0.62
C ILE A 19 12.38 1.35 1.81
N GLN A 20 13.68 1.60 1.64
CA GLN A 20 14.69 1.43 2.70
C GLN A 20 14.55 2.53 3.76
N GLY A 21 14.33 3.76 3.33
CA GLY A 21 14.08 4.90 4.21
C GLY A 21 12.70 4.89 4.87
N GLU A 22 11.91 3.81 4.67
CA GLU A 22 10.58 3.62 5.28
C GLU A 22 9.66 4.83 5.11
N ARG A 23 9.69 5.43 3.91
CA ARG A 23 8.92 6.64 3.61
C ARG A 23 7.50 6.31 3.20
N THR A 24 6.64 7.28 3.32
CA THR A 24 5.21 7.22 3.02
C THR A 24 4.42 6.27 3.94
N TYR A 25 3.09 6.37 3.92
CA TYR A 25 2.21 5.51 4.70
C TYR A 25 2.34 4.01 4.37
N GLN A 26 2.94 3.71 3.22
CA GLN A 26 3.09 2.34 2.75
C GLN A 26 4.21 1.60 3.48
N TYR A 27 5.28 2.30 3.86
CA TYR A 27 6.49 1.69 4.42
C TYR A 27 6.86 2.23 5.81
N TYR A 28 6.27 3.34 6.24
CA TYR A 28 6.55 3.94 7.54
C TYR A 28 6.04 3.04 8.68
N ASN A 29 6.94 2.66 9.58
CA ASN A 29 6.68 1.78 10.71
C ASN A 29 6.24 2.54 11.98
N GLY A 30 6.46 3.85 12.05
CA GLY A 30 6.07 4.66 13.18
C GLY A 30 4.58 4.98 13.22
N LYS A 31 4.18 5.75 14.21
CA LYS A 31 2.80 6.22 14.37
C LYS A 31 2.67 7.64 13.83
N PRO A 32 2.06 7.85 12.65
CA PRO A 32 1.90 9.20 12.10
C PRO A 32 0.92 10.02 12.95
N VAL A 33 1.10 11.36 12.99
CA VAL A 33 0.14 12.29 13.62
C VAL A 33 -1.23 12.14 12.96
N TYR A 34 -1.27 12.10 11.63
CA TYR A 34 -2.47 11.78 10.84
C TYR A 34 -2.15 10.65 9.88
N ALA A 35 -2.90 9.56 10.02
CA ALA A 35 -2.78 8.42 9.12
C ALA A 35 -3.25 8.80 7.70
N PHE A 36 -2.69 8.14 6.70
CA PHE A 36 -3.18 8.28 5.33
C PHE A 36 -4.67 7.92 5.24
N GLY A 37 -5.44 8.75 4.55
CA GLY A 37 -6.89 8.59 4.47
C GLY A 37 -7.66 9.08 5.71
N HIS A 38 -6.99 9.66 6.72
CA HIS A 38 -7.66 10.21 7.89
C HIS A 38 -8.69 11.27 7.48
N GLY A 39 -9.86 11.19 8.07
CA GLY A 39 -10.95 12.13 7.90
C GLY A 39 -11.80 12.21 9.16
N LEU A 40 -12.63 13.26 9.22
CA LEU A 40 -13.59 13.46 10.29
C LEU A 40 -15.01 13.41 9.74
N THR A 41 -15.92 12.89 10.55
CA THR A 41 -17.35 12.86 10.27
C THR A 41 -18.15 13.26 11.50
N TYR A 42 -19.34 13.80 11.32
CA TYR A 42 -20.28 14.08 12.40
C TYR A 42 -21.11 12.85 12.80
N GLY A 43 -21.00 11.76 12.04
CA GLY A 43 -21.67 10.51 12.32
C GLY A 43 -20.81 9.57 13.16
N GLU A 44 -21.41 8.48 13.57
CA GLU A 44 -20.73 7.36 14.21
C GLU A 44 -20.86 6.15 13.30
N ILE A 45 -19.88 6.03 12.38
CA ILE A 45 -19.87 4.94 11.40
C ILE A 45 -19.20 3.72 11.99
N ARG A 46 -19.90 2.59 11.92
CA ARG A 46 -19.41 1.28 12.30
C ARG A 46 -19.25 0.40 11.07
N TYR A 47 -18.09 -0.21 10.94
CA TYR A 47 -17.80 -1.23 9.95
C TYR A 47 -18.21 -2.58 10.51
N GLU A 48 -19.26 -3.19 9.94
CA GLU A 48 -19.94 -4.36 10.53
C GLU A 48 -19.39 -5.67 9.98
N LYS A 49 -19.25 -5.76 8.67
CA LYS A 49 -18.90 -6.99 7.98
C LYS A 49 -18.19 -6.70 6.66
N MET A 50 -17.25 -7.55 6.32
CA MET A 50 -16.64 -7.62 5.01
C MET A 50 -16.72 -9.05 4.48
N THR A 51 -16.93 -9.21 3.17
CA THR A 51 -16.74 -10.45 2.45
C THR A 51 -15.88 -10.21 1.23
N VAL A 52 -14.89 -11.07 1.02
CA VAL A 52 -13.98 -11.01 -0.11
C VAL A 52 -14.10 -12.30 -0.90
N SER A 53 -14.32 -12.19 -2.18
CA SER A 53 -14.26 -13.28 -3.15
C SER A 53 -13.49 -12.84 -4.40
N ARG A 54 -13.15 -13.74 -5.26
CA ARG A 54 -12.44 -13.44 -6.50
C ARG A 54 -12.88 -14.34 -7.65
N ASP A 55 -12.69 -13.84 -8.86
CA ASP A 55 -12.56 -14.64 -10.06
C ASP A 55 -11.11 -14.66 -10.57
N MET A 56 -10.92 -14.81 -11.87
CA MET A 56 -9.57 -14.83 -12.47
C MET A 56 -8.95 -13.45 -12.64
N ALA A 57 -9.74 -12.38 -12.66
CA ALA A 57 -9.29 -11.03 -12.99
C ALA A 57 -9.55 -10.00 -11.88
N GLU A 58 -10.58 -10.20 -11.07
CA GLU A 58 -11.06 -9.22 -10.11
C GLU A 58 -11.23 -9.80 -8.70
N LEU A 59 -11.12 -8.90 -7.72
CA LEU A 59 -11.57 -9.10 -6.35
C LEU A 59 -12.95 -8.44 -6.19
N PHE A 60 -13.87 -9.16 -5.59
CA PHE A 60 -15.18 -8.65 -5.18
C PHE A 60 -15.18 -8.46 -3.68
N VAL A 61 -15.24 -7.20 -3.24
CA VAL A 61 -15.23 -6.86 -1.82
C VAL A 61 -16.54 -6.19 -1.47
N ASN A 62 -17.32 -6.82 -0.57
CA ASN A 62 -18.54 -6.23 -0.04
C ASN A 62 -18.29 -5.79 1.39
N VAL A 63 -18.52 -4.51 1.69
CA VAL A 63 -18.38 -3.93 3.01
C VAL A 63 -19.71 -3.39 3.48
N THR A 64 -20.18 -3.85 4.63
CA THR A 64 -21.38 -3.33 5.28
C THR A 64 -20.98 -2.38 6.39
N ILE A 65 -21.50 -1.17 6.33
CA ILE A 65 -21.34 -0.11 7.33
C ILE A 65 -22.70 0.30 7.87
N SER A 66 -22.73 0.81 9.11
CA SER A 66 -23.93 1.40 9.74
C SER A 66 -23.59 2.75 10.34
N ASN A 67 -24.59 3.63 10.37
CA ASN A 67 -24.50 4.90 11.11
C ASN A 67 -25.23 4.76 12.44
N ASN A 68 -24.47 4.62 13.52
CA ASN A 68 -25.01 4.54 14.88
C ASN A 68 -25.13 5.91 15.56
N GLY A 69 -24.72 6.97 14.86
CA GLY A 69 -24.78 8.35 15.33
C GLY A 69 -26.17 8.97 15.15
N ARG A 70 -26.26 10.24 15.54
CA ARG A 70 -27.51 11.03 15.50
C ARG A 70 -27.69 11.85 14.23
N TYR A 71 -26.63 12.02 13.44
CA TYR A 71 -26.62 12.87 12.26
C TYR A 71 -26.47 12.06 10.99
N THR A 72 -27.14 12.49 9.93
CA THR A 72 -26.86 12.00 8.59
C THR A 72 -25.45 12.39 8.18
N THR A 73 -24.67 11.46 7.68
CA THR A 73 -23.26 11.68 7.36
C THR A 73 -22.84 10.94 6.10
N ASP A 74 -21.69 11.33 5.58
CA ASP A 74 -21.00 10.61 4.52
C ASP A 74 -19.84 9.81 5.13
N GLU A 75 -19.47 8.71 4.48
CA GLU A 75 -18.29 7.94 4.82
C GLU A 75 -17.46 7.62 3.57
N VAL A 76 -16.14 7.62 3.70
CA VAL A 76 -15.24 7.15 2.65
C VAL A 76 -14.71 5.77 3.05
N VAL A 77 -15.35 4.74 2.53
CA VAL A 77 -14.91 3.37 2.71
C VAL A 77 -13.66 3.13 1.88
N GLN A 78 -12.56 2.74 2.53
CA GLN A 78 -11.25 2.53 1.92
C GLN A 78 -10.89 1.04 2.01
N ILE A 79 -10.40 0.49 0.90
CA ILE A 79 -9.95 -0.89 0.80
C ILE A 79 -8.44 -0.92 0.64
N TYR A 80 -7.78 -1.66 1.50
CA TYR A 80 -6.32 -1.82 1.48
C TYR A 80 -5.96 -3.27 1.26
N GLY A 81 -4.84 -3.48 0.58
CA GLY A 81 -4.25 -4.79 0.33
C GLY A 81 -2.85 -4.90 0.88
N HIS A 82 -2.47 -6.10 1.32
CA HIS A 82 -1.13 -6.46 1.73
C HIS A 82 -0.80 -7.87 1.24
N LYS A 83 0.42 -8.09 0.72
CA LYS A 83 0.91 -9.42 0.37
C LYS A 83 1.61 -10.02 1.58
N VAL A 84 1.10 -11.16 2.04
CA VAL A 84 1.72 -11.92 3.12
C VAL A 84 2.92 -12.69 2.55
N GLN A 85 4.08 -12.56 3.18
CA GLN A 85 5.32 -13.25 2.77
C GLN A 85 5.66 -13.04 1.30
N SER A 86 6.15 -11.86 0.96
CA SER A 86 6.59 -11.51 -0.38
C SER A 86 8.08 -11.78 -0.58
N ALA A 87 8.46 -12.07 -1.83
CA ALA A 87 9.85 -12.17 -2.25
C ALA A 87 10.62 -10.84 -2.18
N VAL A 88 9.89 -9.72 -2.12
CA VAL A 88 10.44 -8.37 -2.04
C VAL A 88 9.76 -7.58 -0.92
N LYS A 89 10.37 -6.50 -0.44
CA LYS A 89 9.72 -5.60 0.54
C LYS A 89 8.49 -4.98 -0.10
N ARG A 90 7.31 -5.28 0.45
CA ARG A 90 6.01 -4.79 -0.03
C ARG A 90 5.44 -3.75 0.94
N PRO A 91 4.54 -2.89 0.47
CA PRO A 91 3.80 -2.00 1.34
C PRO A 91 3.12 -2.76 2.48
N HIS A 92 3.19 -2.20 3.70
CA HIS A 92 2.42 -2.74 4.84
C HIS A 92 0.92 -2.71 4.54
N ARG A 93 0.46 -1.64 3.88
CA ARG A 93 -0.91 -1.46 3.43
C ARG A 93 -0.92 -0.56 2.20
N GLN A 94 -1.46 -1.06 1.11
CA GLN A 94 -1.60 -0.31 -0.13
C GLN A 94 -3.08 -0.04 -0.36
N LEU A 95 -3.47 1.22 -0.51
CA LEU A 95 -4.82 1.57 -0.93
C LEU A 95 -5.07 1.02 -2.34
N ILE A 96 -6.05 0.12 -2.46
CA ILE A 96 -6.39 -0.53 -3.74
C ILE A 96 -7.70 -0.04 -4.34
N ASP A 97 -8.63 0.44 -3.49
CA ASP A 97 -9.85 1.11 -3.94
C ASP A 97 -10.47 1.93 -2.80
N PHE A 98 -11.34 2.87 -3.13
CA PHE A 98 -12.15 3.62 -2.16
C PHE A 98 -13.46 4.09 -2.78
N ARG A 99 -14.46 4.31 -1.93
CA ARG A 99 -15.76 4.85 -2.36
C ARG A 99 -16.39 5.71 -1.30
N ARG A 100 -16.85 6.91 -1.68
CA ARG A 100 -17.66 7.77 -0.82
C ARG A 100 -19.11 7.29 -0.84
N VAL A 101 -19.62 6.95 0.33
CA VAL A 101 -21.02 6.61 0.60
C VAL A 101 -21.68 7.86 1.19
N LYS A 102 -22.64 8.42 0.46
CA LYS A 102 -23.27 9.69 0.83
C LYS A 102 -24.55 9.47 1.63
N GLN A 103 -24.85 10.42 2.52
CA GLN A 103 -26.14 10.56 3.20
C GLN A 103 -26.61 9.29 3.91
N ILE A 104 -25.75 8.71 4.72
CA ILE A 104 -26.11 7.58 5.58
C ILE A 104 -26.87 8.13 6.77
N ARG A 105 -28.16 7.79 6.88
CA ARG A 105 -29.06 8.27 7.94
C ARG A 105 -28.76 7.56 9.27
N PRO A 106 -29.14 8.16 10.42
CA PRO A 106 -29.12 7.47 11.70
C PRO A 106 -29.83 6.11 11.64
N GLY A 107 -29.17 5.06 12.13
CA GLY A 107 -29.67 3.68 12.11
C GLY A 107 -29.61 2.97 10.76
N GLU A 108 -29.21 3.67 9.69
CA GLU A 108 -29.14 3.07 8.35
C GLU A 108 -27.91 2.18 8.19
N LYS A 109 -28.12 1.03 7.53
CA LYS A 109 -27.05 0.14 7.07
C LYS A 109 -26.91 0.22 5.56
N ARG A 110 -25.68 0.28 5.09
CA ARG A 110 -25.33 0.27 3.66
C ARG A 110 -24.29 -0.79 3.36
N THR A 111 -24.50 -1.53 2.30
CA THR A 111 -23.46 -2.41 1.74
C THR A 111 -22.89 -1.79 0.49
N VAL A 112 -21.57 -1.68 0.45
CA VAL A 112 -20.79 -1.16 -0.67
C VAL A 112 -20.06 -2.31 -1.32
N THR A 113 -20.21 -2.45 -2.65
CA THR A 113 -19.53 -3.47 -3.44
C THR A 113 -18.41 -2.81 -4.24
N PHE A 114 -17.22 -3.40 -4.17
CA PHE A 114 -16.05 -3.02 -4.94
C PHE A 114 -15.71 -4.13 -5.93
N HIS A 115 -15.37 -3.74 -7.15
CA HIS A 115 -14.82 -4.58 -8.20
C HIS A 115 -13.39 -4.11 -8.45
N ILE A 116 -12.43 -4.84 -7.91
CA ILE A 116 -11.04 -4.41 -7.86
C ILE A 116 -10.20 -5.30 -8.77
N PRO A 117 -9.68 -4.77 -9.89
CA PRO A 117 -8.77 -5.53 -10.73
C PRO A 117 -7.58 -6.05 -9.93
N GLN A 118 -7.23 -7.33 -10.09
CA GLN A 118 -6.09 -7.94 -9.40
C GLN A 118 -4.77 -7.24 -9.75
N ASP A 119 -4.73 -6.51 -10.85
CA ASP A 119 -3.61 -5.66 -11.27
C ASP A 119 -3.23 -4.60 -10.24
N ARG A 120 -4.19 -4.16 -9.39
CA ARG A 120 -3.91 -3.26 -8.26
C ARG A 120 -3.00 -3.87 -7.20
N MET A 121 -2.85 -5.19 -7.18
CA MET A 121 -2.01 -5.93 -6.25
C MET A 121 -0.62 -6.26 -6.83
N LYS A 122 -0.38 -5.96 -8.11
CA LYS A 122 0.90 -6.16 -8.78
C LYS A 122 1.98 -5.21 -8.24
N TYR A 123 3.22 -5.64 -8.36
CA TYR A 123 4.39 -4.80 -8.18
C TYR A 123 5.27 -4.88 -9.44
N PHE A 124 6.13 -3.89 -9.62
CA PHE A 124 7.10 -3.92 -10.69
C PHE A 124 8.27 -4.80 -10.29
N ASP A 125 8.45 -5.92 -10.98
CA ASP A 125 9.60 -6.80 -10.80
C ASP A 125 10.75 -6.30 -11.68
N VAL A 126 11.77 -5.76 -11.03
CA VAL A 126 12.92 -5.18 -11.70
C VAL A 126 13.70 -6.20 -12.55
N ILE A 127 13.68 -7.48 -12.21
CA ILE A 127 14.40 -8.52 -12.96
C ILE A 127 13.68 -8.87 -14.26
N SER A 128 12.39 -9.18 -14.19
CA SER A 128 11.60 -9.45 -15.41
C SER A 128 11.19 -8.17 -16.16
N ARG A 129 11.37 -7.00 -15.53
CA ARG A 129 10.93 -5.68 -16.04
C ARG A 129 9.44 -5.63 -16.36
N GLU A 130 8.63 -6.28 -15.56
CA GLU A 130 7.20 -6.40 -15.76
C GLU A 130 6.41 -6.16 -14.46
N MET A 131 5.13 -5.79 -14.60
CA MET A 131 4.19 -5.77 -13.49
C MET A 131 3.74 -7.19 -13.17
N VAL A 132 4.10 -7.68 -11.98
CA VAL A 132 3.90 -9.08 -11.55
C VAL A 132 2.91 -9.16 -10.40
N LEU A 133 1.92 -10.05 -10.52
CA LEU A 133 1.12 -10.53 -9.41
C LEU A 133 1.83 -11.73 -8.79
N GLU A 134 2.18 -11.64 -7.52
CA GLU A 134 2.86 -12.72 -6.80
C GLU A 134 1.87 -13.76 -6.31
N ASP A 135 2.20 -15.04 -6.47
CA ASP A 135 1.36 -16.14 -5.96
C ASP A 135 1.28 -16.14 -4.43
N GLY A 136 0.13 -16.54 -3.87
CA GLY A 136 -0.01 -16.80 -2.44
C GLY A 136 -1.05 -15.94 -1.73
N MET A 137 -0.88 -15.79 -0.40
CA MET A 137 -1.85 -15.15 0.47
C MET A 137 -1.75 -13.62 0.47
N TYR A 138 -2.91 -13.00 0.43
CA TYR A 138 -3.10 -11.55 0.56
C TYR A 138 -4.08 -11.26 1.66
N GLU A 139 -3.84 -10.18 2.37
CA GLU A 139 -4.76 -9.62 3.34
C GLU A 139 -5.49 -8.42 2.71
N ILE A 140 -6.80 -8.44 2.80
CA ILE A 140 -7.66 -7.35 2.39
C ILE A 140 -8.26 -6.72 3.64
N TYR A 141 -8.17 -5.41 3.72
CA TYR A 141 -8.66 -4.63 4.84
C TYR A 141 -9.70 -3.62 4.38
N ALA A 142 -10.66 -3.31 5.23
CA ALA A 142 -11.60 -2.22 5.03
C ALA A 142 -11.71 -1.34 6.26
N GLY A 143 -11.72 -0.03 6.05
CA GLY A 143 -11.84 0.95 7.12
C GLY A 143 -11.88 2.39 6.64
N ALA A 144 -11.75 3.29 7.60
CA ALA A 144 -11.83 4.74 7.39
C ALA A 144 -10.48 5.42 7.11
N SER A 145 -9.36 4.72 7.38
CA SER A 145 -8.01 5.20 7.11
C SER A 145 -7.01 4.06 7.19
N SER A 146 -5.76 4.27 6.78
CA SER A 146 -4.69 3.25 6.87
C SER A 146 -4.39 2.78 8.29
N ALA A 147 -4.76 3.55 9.33
CA ALA A 147 -4.62 3.19 10.74
C ALA A 147 -5.91 2.69 11.39
N ASN A 148 -7.06 2.92 10.77
CA ASN A 148 -8.37 2.48 11.26
C ASN A 148 -8.98 1.50 10.26
N LEU A 149 -8.61 0.22 10.39
CA LEU A 149 -8.99 -0.89 9.51
C LEU A 149 -9.63 -2.02 10.34
N PRO A 150 -10.87 -1.83 10.81
CA PRO A 150 -11.51 -2.80 11.71
C PRO A 150 -11.87 -4.13 11.06
N LEU A 151 -11.91 -4.19 9.72
CA LEU A 151 -12.24 -5.42 9.01
C LEU A 151 -11.03 -5.94 8.23
N ARG A 152 -10.76 -7.24 8.35
CA ARG A 152 -9.69 -7.96 7.67
C ARG A 152 -10.19 -9.31 7.18
N GLN A 153 -9.78 -9.70 5.98
CA GLN A 153 -9.99 -11.04 5.43
C GLN A 153 -8.79 -11.45 4.59
N GLU A 154 -8.44 -12.71 4.65
CA GLU A 154 -7.38 -13.31 3.83
C GLU A 154 -7.97 -13.90 2.54
N ILE A 155 -7.20 -13.81 1.47
CA ILE A 155 -7.54 -14.42 0.18
C ILE A 155 -6.27 -14.89 -0.53
N SER A 156 -6.32 -16.07 -1.14
CA SER A 156 -5.23 -16.56 -1.99
C SER A 156 -5.41 -16.04 -3.41
N LEU A 157 -4.37 -15.44 -3.97
CA LEU A 157 -4.33 -15.07 -5.39
C LEU A 157 -3.34 -15.97 -6.12
N ARG A 158 -3.64 -16.28 -7.38
CA ARG A 158 -2.75 -17.03 -8.26
C ARG A 158 -1.91 -16.05 -9.06
N GLY A 159 -0.62 -16.28 -9.08
CA GLY A 159 0.34 -15.44 -9.76
C GLY A 159 1.66 -16.14 -10.01
N VAL A 160 2.74 -15.40 -10.05
CA VAL A 160 4.08 -15.91 -10.26
C VAL A 160 4.73 -16.19 -8.92
N THR A 161 5.30 -17.40 -8.76
CA THR A 161 6.13 -17.74 -7.60
C THR A 161 7.53 -17.23 -7.84
N ARG A 162 8.05 -16.42 -6.91
CA ARG A 162 9.42 -15.90 -6.90
C ARG A 162 10.15 -16.42 -5.67
N GLY A 163 11.45 -16.68 -5.82
CA GLY A 163 12.31 -16.97 -4.67
C GLY A 163 12.43 -15.77 -3.74
N VAL A 164 12.57 -16.03 -2.44
CA VAL A 164 12.81 -14.96 -1.45
C VAL A 164 14.11 -14.25 -1.79
N ARG A 165 14.06 -12.94 -1.95
CA ARG A 165 15.23 -12.09 -2.14
C ARG A 165 15.52 -11.39 -0.82
N HIS A 166 16.76 -11.52 -0.36
CA HIS A 166 17.19 -10.84 0.85
C HIS A 166 17.28 -9.34 0.60
N VAL A 167 16.65 -8.58 1.48
CA VAL A 167 16.82 -7.12 1.54
C VAL A 167 18.30 -6.85 1.83
N GLY A 168 19.01 -6.22 0.91
CA GLY A 168 20.45 -5.96 1.03
C GLY A 168 21.32 -6.64 -0.03
N GLU A 169 20.84 -7.61 -0.80
CA GLU A 169 21.48 -7.94 -2.06
C GLU A 169 21.28 -6.77 -3.01
N PRO A 170 22.35 -6.21 -3.57
CA PRO A 170 22.24 -5.09 -4.49
C PRO A 170 21.49 -5.58 -5.74
N ILE A 171 20.17 -5.43 -5.73
CA ILE A 171 19.31 -5.67 -6.89
C ILE A 171 19.84 -4.89 -8.10
N TYR A 172 20.57 -3.83 -7.85
CA TYR A 172 21.18 -2.97 -8.83
C TYR A 172 22.44 -3.55 -9.49
N ALA A 173 23.21 -4.40 -8.82
CA ALA A 173 24.44 -4.96 -9.38
C ALA A 173 24.20 -5.89 -10.57
N GLU A 174 23.03 -6.56 -10.63
CA GLU A 174 22.65 -7.40 -11.77
C GLU A 174 22.03 -6.59 -12.93
N TYR A 175 21.59 -5.36 -12.67
CA TYR A 175 20.94 -4.50 -13.66
C TYR A 175 21.88 -3.57 -14.40
N PHE A 176 22.95 -3.18 -13.72
CA PHE A 176 23.93 -2.29 -14.30
C PHE A 176 25.10 -3.13 -14.76
N ASP A 177 25.09 -3.48 -16.04
CA ASP A 177 26.29 -3.85 -16.75
C ASP A 177 27.23 -2.65 -16.67
N THR A 178 28.14 -2.71 -15.68
CA THR A 178 29.18 -1.70 -15.47
C THR A 178 30.18 -1.63 -16.64
N SER A 179 30.02 -2.47 -17.65
CA SER A 179 30.80 -2.43 -18.89
C SER A 179 30.31 -1.41 -19.91
N SER A 180 29.07 -0.89 -19.74
CA SER A 180 28.58 0.21 -20.56
C SER A 180 29.01 1.56 -19.97
N ASN A 181 30.10 2.11 -20.48
CA ASN A 181 30.59 3.48 -20.44
C ASN A 181 29.73 4.53 -19.73
N VAL A 182 29.57 4.47 -18.44
CA VAL A 182 29.20 5.62 -17.64
C VAL A 182 30.50 6.30 -17.26
N GLU A 183 30.86 7.38 -17.93
CA GLU A 183 31.93 8.27 -17.48
C GLU A 183 31.50 8.86 -16.13
N LEU A 184 32.11 8.38 -15.07
CA LEU A 184 32.00 9.00 -13.76
C LEU A 184 32.70 10.36 -13.84
N ILE A 185 31.94 11.43 -13.71
CA ILE A 185 32.49 12.78 -13.61
C ILE A 185 33.19 12.89 -12.25
N GLU A 186 34.51 12.81 -12.27
CA GLU A 186 35.33 12.99 -11.06
C GLU A 186 34.99 14.33 -10.39
N GLY A 187 34.75 14.27 -9.07
CA GLY A 187 34.53 15.47 -8.23
C GLY A 187 33.06 15.79 -7.95
N ASN A 188 32.11 15.00 -8.43
CA ASN A 188 30.72 15.14 -8.04
C ASN A 188 30.45 14.31 -6.77
N PRO A 189 29.98 14.89 -5.65
CA PRO A 189 29.64 14.14 -4.44
C PRO A 189 28.61 13.03 -4.65
N ILE A 190 27.82 13.11 -5.72
CA ILE A 190 26.88 12.06 -6.13
C ILE A 190 27.63 10.88 -6.80
N ALA A 191 28.74 11.14 -7.47
CA ALA A 191 29.55 10.10 -8.14
C ALA A 191 30.38 9.23 -7.17
N SER A 192 30.54 9.63 -5.93
CA SER A 192 31.18 8.82 -4.88
C SER A 192 30.27 7.78 -4.25
N ARG A 193 28.97 7.85 -4.52
CA ARG A 193 27.99 6.82 -4.18
C ARG A 193 27.76 5.96 -5.41
N THR A 194 27.74 4.68 -5.26
CA THR A 194 27.41 3.67 -6.29
C THR A 194 25.96 3.77 -6.78
N ASP A 195 25.30 4.91 -6.55
CA ASP A 195 23.92 5.14 -6.93
C ASP A 195 23.88 5.76 -8.32
N VAL A 196 23.63 4.94 -9.31
CA VAL A 196 23.46 5.39 -10.69
C VAL A 196 22.05 5.96 -10.86
N TRP A 197 21.99 7.24 -11.20
CA TRP A 197 20.75 7.85 -11.68
C TRP A 197 20.47 7.37 -13.11
N ILE A 198 19.26 6.84 -13.33
CA ILE A 198 18.74 6.59 -14.66
C ILE A 198 17.78 7.74 -14.99
N PRO A 199 17.92 8.40 -16.15
CA PRO A 199 17.00 9.44 -16.62
C PRO A 199 15.60 8.89 -16.89
#